data_4f48ac556031f875f25c758754b0f27d
#
_entry.id   4f48ac556031f875f25c758754b0f27d
#
_cell.length_a   1.000
_cell.length_b   1.000
_cell.length_c   1.000
_cell.angle_alpha   90.00
_cell.angle_beta   90.00
_cell.angle_gamma   90.00
#
_symmetry.space_group_name_H-M   'P 1'
#
loop_
_entity.id
_entity.type
_entity.pdbx_description
1 polymer ?
#
loop_
_entity_poly.entity_id
_entity_poly.type
_entity_poly.pdbx_seq_one_letter_code
_entity_poly.pdbx_strand_id
1 'polypeptide(L)'
;VKAFSGHDGVTGQELQKSLSRIASGKPNMPGQRGYAAEVQDVAKRNAEEILKGSNIRYSRVDDLPGHAINETPFDIMAVDLDGKEIASLGSQMKFNQGNPADVVDMLVGRKFREKYPHAQYSVPKDRYDAIKQAMMDKANSLEKQLETARIEGNVELANTIEERLEYVKEAESKLVPSK
;
A
#
# COMPACT_ATOMS: atom_id res chain seq x y z
N VAL A 1 1.96 -4.57 -23.45
CA VAL A 1 3.18 -4.70 -22.65
C VAL A 1 3.38 -3.46 -21.80
N LYS A 2 3.36 -2.25 -22.40
CA LYS A 2 3.52 -0.96 -21.71
C LYS A 2 2.57 -0.75 -20.51
N ALA A 3 1.29 -1.16 -20.66
CA ALA A 3 0.30 -1.05 -19.59
C ALA A 3 0.58 -1.98 -18.41
N PHE A 4 1.23 -3.13 -18.64
CA PHE A 4 1.52 -4.11 -17.60
C PHE A 4 2.85 -3.89 -16.89
N SER A 5 3.82 -3.33 -17.56
CA SER A 5 5.17 -3.14 -17.04
C SER A 5 5.50 -1.69 -16.69
N GLY A 6 4.68 -0.74 -17.14
CA GLY A 6 4.91 0.68 -16.93
C GLY A 6 6.09 1.27 -17.69
N HIS A 7 6.90 0.46 -18.32
CA HIS A 7 8.19 0.84 -18.89
C HIS A 7 8.22 0.65 -20.42
N ASP A 8 8.72 1.61 -21.16
CA ASP A 8 8.83 1.48 -22.64
C ASP A 8 9.88 0.46 -23.08
N GLY A 9 10.89 0.21 -22.26
CA GLY A 9 11.93 -0.78 -22.48
C GLY A 9 11.65 -2.17 -21.96
N VAL A 10 10.50 -2.38 -21.30
CA VAL A 10 10.17 -3.70 -20.76
C VAL A 10 9.66 -4.60 -21.88
N THR A 11 10.42 -5.65 -22.13
CA THR A 11 10.15 -6.62 -23.18
C THR A 11 8.98 -7.54 -22.81
N GLY A 12 8.36 -8.17 -23.80
CA GLY A 12 7.37 -9.22 -23.57
C GLY A 12 7.91 -10.38 -22.70
N GLN A 13 9.24 -10.53 -22.61
CA GLN A 13 9.90 -11.52 -21.76
C GLN A 13 9.74 -11.24 -20.26
N GLU A 14 9.73 -9.98 -19.83
CA GLU A 14 9.56 -9.64 -18.41
C GLU A 14 8.12 -9.82 -17.96
N LEU A 15 7.15 -9.45 -18.80
CA LEU A 15 5.76 -9.80 -18.59
C LEU A 15 5.59 -11.33 -18.53
N GLN A 16 6.21 -12.06 -19.44
CA GLN A 16 6.17 -13.52 -19.45
C GLN A 16 6.78 -14.12 -18.18
N LYS A 17 7.89 -13.57 -17.66
CA LYS A 17 8.47 -13.98 -16.39
C LYS A 17 7.52 -13.76 -15.22
N SER A 18 6.89 -12.58 -15.13
CA SER A 18 5.92 -12.27 -14.07
C SER A 18 4.70 -13.18 -14.14
N LEU A 19 4.14 -13.41 -15.32
CA LEU A 19 3.03 -14.34 -15.54
C LEU A 19 3.43 -15.80 -15.26
N SER A 20 4.65 -16.20 -15.64
CA SER A 20 5.17 -17.55 -15.38
C SER A 20 5.37 -17.80 -13.89
N ARG A 21 5.80 -16.81 -13.11
CA ARG A 21 5.87 -16.91 -11.64
C ARG A 21 4.49 -17.12 -11.03
N ILE A 22 3.46 -16.43 -11.55
CA ILE A 22 2.07 -16.63 -11.10
C ILE A 22 1.59 -18.04 -11.47
N ALA A 23 1.88 -18.50 -12.69
CA ALA A 23 1.41 -19.79 -13.20
C ALA A 23 2.14 -21.01 -12.65
N SER A 24 3.45 -20.87 -12.32
CA SER A 24 4.29 -21.97 -11.82
C SER A 24 4.08 -22.29 -10.34
N GLY A 25 3.41 -21.42 -9.60
CA GLY A 25 3.10 -21.69 -8.20
C GLY A 25 2.00 -22.72 -8.05
N LYS A 26 2.01 -23.44 -6.91
CA LYS A 26 0.92 -24.36 -6.58
C LYS A 26 -0.40 -23.57 -6.43
N PRO A 27 -1.52 -24.07 -6.97
CA PRO A 27 -2.82 -23.44 -6.77
C PRO A 27 -3.07 -23.13 -5.29
N ASN A 28 -3.49 -21.88 -5.00
CA ASN A 28 -3.80 -21.41 -3.64
C ASN A 28 -2.61 -21.11 -2.70
N MET A 29 -1.38 -20.95 -3.18
CA MET A 29 -0.33 -20.41 -2.31
C MET A 29 -0.61 -18.95 -1.94
N PRO A 30 -0.46 -18.57 -0.65
CA PRO A 30 -0.75 -17.19 -0.18
C PRO A 30 -0.03 -16.10 -0.97
N GLY A 31 1.20 -16.32 -1.41
CA GLY A 31 1.98 -15.37 -2.21
C GLY A 31 1.46 -15.14 -3.62
N GLN A 32 0.77 -16.12 -4.24
CA GLN A 32 0.27 -15.97 -5.62
C GLN A 32 -0.83 -14.93 -5.76
N ARG A 33 -1.72 -14.83 -4.77
CA ARG A 33 -2.81 -13.84 -4.78
C ARG A 33 -2.26 -12.42 -4.69
N GLY A 34 -1.24 -12.21 -3.86
CA GLY A 34 -0.53 -10.93 -3.78
C GLY A 34 0.09 -10.55 -5.11
N TYR A 35 0.83 -11.46 -5.72
CA TYR A 35 1.46 -11.25 -7.03
C TYR A 35 0.47 -10.91 -8.15
N ALA A 36 -0.62 -11.66 -8.24
CA ALA A 36 -1.65 -11.41 -9.24
C ALA A 36 -2.30 -10.04 -9.04
N ALA A 37 -2.55 -9.66 -7.79
CA ALA A 37 -3.11 -8.38 -7.45
C ALA A 37 -2.17 -7.21 -7.79
N GLU A 38 -0.86 -7.33 -7.51
CA GLU A 38 0.14 -6.33 -7.88
C GLU A 38 0.21 -6.12 -9.39
N VAL A 39 0.27 -7.20 -10.18
CA VAL A 39 0.27 -7.12 -11.66
C VAL A 39 -1.00 -6.46 -12.17
N GLN A 40 -2.14 -6.80 -11.61
CA GLN A 40 -3.41 -6.22 -12.00
C GLN A 40 -3.48 -4.72 -11.65
N ASP A 41 -3.03 -4.33 -10.46
CA ASP A 41 -3.01 -2.94 -10.01
C ASP A 41 -2.09 -2.09 -10.90
N VAL A 42 -0.88 -2.57 -11.20
CA VAL A 42 0.06 -1.92 -12.13
C VAL A 42 -0.58 -1.73 -13.50
N ALA A 43 -1.22 -2.76 -14.05
CA ALA A 43 -1.84 -2.68 -15.36
C ALA A 43 -2.94 -1.61 -15.41
N LYS A 44 -3.79 -1.55 -14.39
CA LYS A 44 -4.89 -0.57 -14.30
C LYS A 44 -4.38 0.85 -14.11
N ARG A 45 -3.41 1.07 -13.19
CA ARG A 45 -2.78 2.38 -13.00
C ARG A 45 -2.15 2.88 -14.29
N ASN A 46 -1.39 2.04 -14.98
CA ASN A 46 -0.76 2.42 -16.25
C ASN A 46 -1.77 2.72 -17.35
N ALA A 47 -2.86 1.98 -17.42
CA ALA A 47 -3.94 2.29 -18.37
C ALA A 47 -4.54 3.67 -18.09
N GLU A 48 -4.82 4.00 -16.82
CA GLU A 48 -5.33 5.32 -16.43
C GLU A 48 -4.34 6.44 -16.75
N GLU A 49 -3.04 6.27 -16.43
CA GLU A 49 -2.02 7.28 -16.71
C GLU A 49 -1.81 7.48 -18.22
N ILE A 50 -1.88 6.43 -19.00
CA ILE A 50 -1.82 6.52 -20.48
C ILE A 50 -3.03 7.29 -21.02
N LEU A 51 -4.23 7.02 -20.52
CA LEU A 51 -5.45 7.72 -20.93
C LEU A 51 -5.43 9.21 -20.57
N LYS A 52 -4.80 9.56 -19.45
CA LYS A 52 -4.59 10.96 -19.02
C LYS A 52 -3.47 11.67 -19.80
N GLY A 53 -2.69 10.97 -20.62
CA GLY A 53 -1.49 11.49 -21.26
C GLY A 53 -0.35 11.76 -20.27
N SER A 54 -0.37 11.15 -19.11
CA SER A 54 0.65 11.30 -18.08
C SER A 54 1.98 10.65 -18.47
N ASN A 55 3.07 11.23 -18.02
CA ASN A 55 4.42 10.70 -18.15
C ASN A 55 4.81 9.73 -17.02
N ILE A 56 3.90 9.45 -16.09
CA ILE A 56 4.13 8.52 -14.99
C ILE A 56 3.77 7.10 -15.43
N ARG A 57 4.58 6.13 -15.01
CA ARG A 57 4.30 4.71 -15.15
C ARG A 57 4.54 4.00 -13.82
N TYR A 58 3.77 2.97 -13.59
CA TYR A 58 3.89 2.11 -12.41
C TYR A 58 4.53 0.79 -12.79
N SER A 59 5.37 0.26 -11.92
CA SER A 59 5.97 -1.06 -12.03
C SER A 59 5.97 -1.73 -10.66
N ARG A 60 5.99 -3.04 -10.64
CA ARG A 60 6.35 -3.76 -9.43
C ARG A 60 7.82 -3.50 -9.15
N VAL A 61 8.18 -3.33 -7.88
CA VAL A 61 9.58 -3.11 -7.49
C VAL A 61 10.46 -4.30 -7.90
N ASP A 62 9.95 -5.52 -7.76
CA ASP A 62 10.64 -6.74 -8.20
C ASP A 62 11.00 -6.78 -9.70
N ASP A 63 10.34 -5.99 -10.52
CA ASP A 63 10.51 -5.94 -11.97
C ASP A 63 11.35 -4.71 -12.41
N LEU A 64 11.75 -3.83 -11.46
CA LEU A 64 12.60 -2.68 -11.73
C LEU A 64 14.10 -3.06 -11.73
N PRO A 65 14.90 -2.48 -12.64
CA PRO A 65 16.33 -2.67 -12.63
C PRO A 65 16.97 -2.18 -11.32
N GLY A 66 17.86 -2.98 -10.75
CA GLY A 66 18.59 -2.61 -9.53
C GLY A 66 17.91 -2.97 -8.22
N HIS A 67 16.67 -3.46 -8.26
CA HIS A 67 15.95 -3.93 -7.07
C HIS A 67 16.02 -5.44 -6.90
N ALA A 68 16.07 -5.88 -5.65
CA ALA A 68 16.00 -7.29 -5.29
C ALA A 68 14.53 -7.75 -5.15
N ILE A 69 14.29 -9.04 -5.33
CA ILE A 69 12.95 -9.63 -5.10
C ILE A 69 12.56 -9.45 -3.63
N ASN A 70 11.34 -8.99 -3.41
CA ASN A 70 10.78 -8.65 -2.09
C ASN A 70 11.54 -7.51 -1.38
N GLU A 71 12.15 -6.61 -2.13
CA GLU A 71 12.76 -5.42 -1.56
C GLU A 71 11.68 -4.51 -0.96
N THR A 72 11.96 -4.03 0.24
CA THR A 72 11.11 -3.06 0.93
C THR A 72 11.63 -1.64 0.69
N PRO A 73 10.81 -0.60 0.79
CA PRO A 73 9.49 -0.56 1.45
C PRO A 73 8.26 -0.63 0.52
N PHE A 74 8.43 -0.82 -0.78
CA PHE A 74 7.32 -0.75 -1.74
C PHE A 74 7.11 -2.08 -2.45
N ASP A 75 5.85 -2.42 -2.79
CA ASP A 75 5.52 -3.49 -3.74
C ASP A 75 5.40 -2.91 -5.17
N ILE A 76 4.88 -1.67 -5.26
CA ILE A 76 4.71 -0.96 -6.54
C ILE A 76 5.38 0.41 -6.42
N MET A 77 6.15 0.78 -7.45
CA MET A 77 6.83 2.05 -7.60
C MET A 77 6.31 2.79 -8.84
N ALA A 78 6.19 4.11 -8.71
CA ALA A 78 6.00 4.96 -9.88
C ALA A 78 7.35 5.40 -10.43
N VAL A 79 7.45 5.45 -11.75
CA VAL A 79 8.63 5.94 -12.47
C VAL A 79 8.22 6.95 -13.54
N ASP A 80 9.07 7.90 -13.84
CA ASP A 80 8.91 8.80 -14.99
C ASP A 80 9.37 8.11 -16.29
N LEU A 81 9.28 8.80 -17.41
CA LEU A 81 9.68 8.25 -18.73
C LEU A 81 11.18 7.96 -18.84
N ASP A 82 11.99 8.60 -18.02
CA ASP A 82 13.45 8.38 -17.96
C ASP A 82 13.81 7.23 -17.01
N GLY A 83 12.81 6.60 -16.38
CA GLY A 83 12.96 5.50 -15.44
C GLY A 83 13.33 5.94 -14.01
N LYS A 84 13.25 7.24 -13.70
CA LYS A 84 13.50 7.75 -12.36
C LYS A 84 12.32 7.48 -11.44
N GLU A 85 12.63 6.92 -10.29
CA GLU A 85 11.63 6.56 -9.28
C GLU A 85 11.02 7.78 -8.59
N ILE A 86 9.71 7.71 -8.37
CA ILE A 86 8.91 8.72 -7.66
C ILE A 86 8.40 8.09 -6.36
N ALA A 87 9.25 8.11 -5.33
CA ALA A 87 8.99 7.44 -4.05
C ALA A 87 7.69 7.89 -3.37
N SER A 88 7.26 9.15 -3.53
CA SER A 88 6.01 9.66 -2.97
C SER A 88 4.74 8.98 -3.53
N LEU A 89 4.87 8.29 -4.66
CA LEU A 89 3.81 7.51 -5.30
C LEU A 89 3.99 6.00 -5.13
N GLY A 90 5.03 5.58 -4.43
CA GLY A 90 5.27 4.18 -4.10
C GLY A 90 4.20 3.64 -3.14
N SER A 91 3.76 2.40 -3.35
CA SER A 91 2.73 1.78 -2.53
C SER A 91 3.13 0.40 -2.04
N GLN A 92 2.71 0.10 -0.82
CA GLN A 92 2.75 -1.22 -0.20
C GLN A 92 1.35 -1.82 -0.24
N MET A 93 1.17 -2.94 -0.89
CA MET A 93 -0.12 -3.61 -1.01
C MET A 93 -0.37 -4.56 0.16
N LYS A 94 -1.54 -4.47 0.77
CA LYS A 94 -1.95 -5.35 1.87
C LYS A 94 -3.32 -5.96 1.61
N PHE A 95 -3.31 -7.18 1.09
CA PHE A 95 -4.50 -7.98 0.81
C PHE A 95 -4.85 -8.89 2.00
N ASN A 96 -4.95 -8.31 3.21
CA ASN A 96 -5.39 -9.05 4.38
C ASN A 96 -6.92 -9.25 4.34
N GLN A 97 -7.38 -10.50 4.50
CA GLN A 97 -8.80 -10.86 4.55
C GLN A 97 -9.38 -10.79 5.97
N GLY A 98 -8.59 -10.38 6.96
CA GLY A 98 -9.05 -10.20 8.35
C GLY A 98 -10.13 -9.13 8.51
N ASN A 99 -10.65 -8.99 9.73
CA ASN A 99 -11.58 -7.92 10.08
C ASN A 99 -10.96 -6.54 9.75
N PRO A 100 -11.74 -5.54 9.27
CA PRO A 100 -11.25 -4.19 9.04
C PRO A 100 -10.49 -3.58 10.24
N ALA A 101 -10.95 -3.82 11.47
CA ALA A 101 -10.25 -3.34 12.68
C ALA A 101 -8.85 -3.97 12.83
N ASP A 102 -8.67 -5.25 12.53
CA ASP A 102 -7.37 -5.92 12.59
C ASP A 102 -6.40 -5.37 11.54
N VAL A 103 -6.94 -5.01 10.36
CA VAL A 103 -6.15 -4.34 9.31
C VAL A 103 -5.69 -2.97 9.79
N VAL A 104 -6.57 -2.19 10.41
CA VAL A 104 -6.22 -0.89 11.00
C VAL A 104 -5.15 -1.05 12.07
N ASP A 105 -5.31 -1.99 13.00
CA ASP A 105 -4.32 -2.25 14.05
C ASP A 105 -2.94 -2.63 13.48
N MET A 106 -2.92 -3.39 12.39
CA MET A 106 -1.68 -3.68 11.67
C MET A 106 -1.07 -2.42 11.06
N LEU A 107 -1.86 -1.60 10.34
CA LEU A 107 -1.36 -0.41 9.61
C LEU A 107 -0.82 0.67 10.56
N VAL A 108 -1.45 0.86 11.73
CA VAL A 108 -1.00 1.82 12.74
C VAL A 108 0.07 1.25 13.67
N GLY A 109 0.31 -0.06 13.60
CA GLY A 109 1.29 -0.76 14.43
C GLY A 109 2.72 -0.29 14.18
N ARG A 110 3.52 -0.15 15.25
CA ARG A 110 4.91 0.32 15.19
C ARG A 110 5.74 -0.44 14.14
N LYS A 111 5.69 -1.77 14.15
CA LYS A 111 6.46 -2.61 13.21
C LYS A 111 6.14 -2.31 11.75
N PHE A 112 4.87 -2.06 11.44
CA PHE A 112 4.45 -1.75 10.08
C PHE A 112 4.92 -0.36 9.65
N ARG A 113 4.73 0.64 10.49
CA ARG A 113 5.15 2.04 10.23
C ARG A 113 6.66 2.18 10.06
N GLU A 114 7.44 1.53 10.94
CA GLU A 114 8.91 1.53 10.83
C GLU A 114 9.40 0.82 9.56
N LYS A 115 8.70 -0.21 9.11
CA LYS A 115 9.05 -0.95 7.90
C LYS A 115 8.68 -0.21 6.62
N TYR A 116 7.57 0.56 6.63
CA TYR A 116 7.00 1.21 5.44
C TYR A 116 6.74 2.71 5.66
N PRO A 117 7.75 3.51 6.05
CA PRO A 117 7.53 4.88 6.53
C PRO A 117 7.00 5.83 5.45
N HIS A 118 7.30 5.56 4.18
CA HIS A 118 6.99 6.46 3.06
C HIS A 118 5.97 5.88 2.07
N ALA A 119 5.54 4.64 2.27
CA ALA A 119 4.64 3.97 1.34
C ALA A 119 3.19 4.45 1.50
N GLN A 120 2.46 4.54 0.39
CA GLN A 120 1.00 4.50 0.41
C GLN A 120 0.54 3.09 0.79
N TYR A 121 -0.53 2.98 1.55
CA TYR A 121 -1.08 1.70 1.98
C TYR A 121 -2.24 1.30 1.07
N SER A 122 -1.94 0.46 0.07
CA SER A 122 -2.94 -0.01 -0.89
C SER A 122 -3.69 -1.22 -0.34
N VAL A 123 -5.01 -1.08 -0.21
CA VAL A 123 -5.91 -2.14 0.28
C VAL A 123 -6.92 -2.53 -0.79
N PRO A 124 -7.52 -3.74 -0.73
CA PRO A 124 -8.54 -4.15 -1.70
C PRO A 124 -9.65 -3.11 -1.84
N LYS A 125 -10.00 -2.77 -3.08
CA LYS A 125 -10.99 -1.72 -3.39
C LYS A 125 -12.35 -1.98 -2.75
N ASP A 126 -12.78 -3.21 -2.77
CA ASP A 126 -14.05 -3.68 -2.17
C ASP A 126 -14.07 -3.59 -0.64
N ARG A 127 -12.91 -3.40 -0.01
CA ARG A 127 -12.76 -3.29 1.44
C ARG A 127 -12.33 -1.91 1.91
N TYR A 128 -11.96 -1.03 0.97
CA TYR A 128 -11.41 0.28 1.27
C TYR A 128 -12.32 1.10 2.21
N ASP A 129 -13.61 1.19 1.88
CA ASP A 129 -14.55 1.97 2.68
C ASP A 129 -14.72 1.40 4.10
N ALA A 130 -14.77 0.08 4.25
CA ALA A 130 -14.86 -0.57 5.56
C ALA A 130 -13.60 -0.35 6.41
N ILE A 131 -12.42 -0.39 5.80
CA ILE A 131 -11.15 -0.14 6.50
C ILE A 131 -11.04 1.34 6.87
N LYS A 132 -11.42 2.25 5.98
CA LYS A 132 -11.46 3.68 6.25
C LYS A 132 -12.43 4.01 7.39
N GLN A 133 -13.61 3.41 7.39
CA GLN A 133 -14.56 3.57 8.50
C GLN A 133 -13.99 3.08 9.82
N ALA A 134 -13.33 1.92 9.84
CA ALA A 134 -12.69 1.38 11.03
C ALA A 134 -11.55 2.30 11.55
N MET A 135 -10.81 2.99 10.66
CA MET A 135 -9.84 4.01 11.06
C MET A 135 -10.52 5.21 11.74
N MET A 136 -11.61 5.71 11.16
CA MET A 136 -12.39 6.81 11.75
C MET A 136 -12.95 6.42 13.12
N ASP A 137 -13.49 5.21 13.26
CA ASP A 137 -14.03 4.71 14.53
C ASP A 137 -12.94 4.61 15.60
N LYS A 138 -11.73 4.16 15.21
CA LYS A 138 -10.57 4.11 16.09
C LYS A 138 -10.12 5.52 16.51
N ALA A 139 -10.05 6.46 15.57
CA ALA A 139 -9.72 7.86 15.87
C ALA A 139 -10.74 8.48 16.85
N ASN A 140 -12.03 8.33 16.60
CA ASN A 140 -13.10 8.82 17.47
C ASN A 140 -13.04 8.21 18.88
N SER A 141 -12.69 6.91 18.97
CA SER A 141 -12.51 6.24 20.27
C SER A 141 -11.31 6.81 21.03
N LEU A 142 -10.20 7.06 20.34
CA LEU A 142 -9.01 7.67 20.96
C LEU A 142 -9.27 9.12 21.40
N GLU A 143 -10.01 9.90 20.61
CA GLU A 143 -10.38 11.28 20.97
C GLU A 143 -11.21 11.33 22.26
N LYS A 144 -12.18 10.43 22.43
CA LYS A 144 -12.97 10.31 23.67
C LYS A 144 -12.11 9.91 24.86
N GLN A 145 -11.18 8.96 24.67
CA GLN A 145 -10.25 8.55 25.72
C GLN A 145 -9.30 9.70 26.11
N LEU A 146 -8.84 10.48 25.13
CA LEU A 146 -8.00 11.65 25.34
C LEU A 146 -8.71 12.72 26.20
N GLU A 147 -9.96 13.01 25.85
CA GLU A 147 -10.78 13.94 26.61
C GLU A 147 -10.92 13.49 28.07
N THR A 148 -11.23 12.21 28.30
CA THR A 148 -11.32 11.62 29.63
C THR A 148 -10.01 11.76 30.40
N ALA A 149 -8.87 11.38 29.79
CA ALA A 149 -7.55 11.48 30.41
C ALA A 149 -7.19 12.92 30.79
N ARG A 150 -7.58 13.90 29.97
CA ARG A 150 -7.38 15.33 30.24
C ARG A 150 -8.24 15.82 31.42
N ILE A 151 -9.50 15.40 31.49
CA ILE A 151 -10.41 15.74 32.59
C ILE A 151 -9.88 15.15 33.91
N GLU A 152 -9.34 13.95 33.90
CA GLU A 152 -8.74 13.26 35.03
C GLU A 152 -7.35 13.81 35.40
N GLY A 153 -6.79 14.71 34.62
CA GLY A 153 -5.45 15.24 34.81
C GLY A 153 -4.31 14.25 34.58
N ASN A 154 -4.58 13.14 33.89
CA ASN A 154 -3.59 12.11 33.61
C ASN A 154 -2.77 12.48 32.38
N VAL A 155 -1.73 13.30 32.56
CA VAL A 155 -0.89 13.84 31.48
C VAL A 155 -0.15 12.75 30.73
N GLU A 156 0.36 11.73 31.38
CA GLU A 156 1.11 10.65 30.73
C GLU A 156 0.20 9.82 29.80
N LEU A 157 -1.00 9.49 30.27
CA LEU A 157 -1.99 8.79 29.44
C LEU A 157 -2.43 9.65 28.27
N ALA A 158 -2.69 10.95 28.49
CA ALA A 158 -3.09 11.88 27.45
C ALA A 158 -2.03 11.95 26.34
N ASN A 159 -0.75 12.10 26.67
CA ASN A 159 0.35 12.13 25.69
C ASN A 159 0.44 10.81 24.90
N THR A 160 0.27 9.67 25.56
CA THR A 160 0.26 8.35 24.89
C THR A 160 -0.89 8.21 23.89
N ILE A 161 -2.07 8.73 24.25
CA ILE A 161 -3.25 8.68 23.37
C ILE A 161 -3.08 9.65 22.19
N GLU A 162 -2.54 10.84 22.42
CA GLU A 162 -2.23 11.81 21.35
C GLU A 162 -1.30 11.20 20.30
N GLU A 163 -0.21 10.58 20.74
CA GLU A 163 0.71 9.89 19.84
C GLU A 163 0.01 8.81 19.01
N ARG A 164 -0.84 7.99 19.63
CA ARG A 164 -1.63 6.97 18.91
C ARG A 164 -2.60 7.58 17.90
N LEU A 165 -3.23 8.69 18.25
CA LEU A 165 -4.14 9.41 17.35
C LEU A 165 -3.42 9.96 16.12
N GLU A 166 -2.21 10.50 16.29
CA GLU A 166 -1.35 10.93 15.19
C GLU A 166 -1.03 9.76 14.24
N TYR A 167 -0.73 8.58 14.77
CA TYR A 167 -0.47 7.40 13.97
C TYR A 167 -1.68 6.94 13.15
N VAL A 168 -2.89 7.04 13.70
CA VAL A 168 -4.12 6.75 12.97
C VAL A 168 -4.32 7.75 11.83
N LYS A 169 -4.16 9.05 12.09
CA LYS A 169 -4.29 10.12 11.09
C LYS A 169 -3.24 10.00 9.98
N GLU A 170 -2.01 9.67 10.35
CA GLU A 170 -0.94 9.40 9.38
C GLU A 170 -1.29 8.20 8.48
N ALA A 171 -1.73 7.08 9.06
CA ALA A 171 -2.11 5.88 8.31
C ALA A 171 -3.31 6.14 7.40
N GLU A 172 -4.29 6.94 7.86
CA GLU A 172 -5.45 7.34 7.04
C GLU A 172 -5.02 8.16 5.81
N SER A 173 -4.10 9.10 5.99
CA SER A 173 -3.59 9.93 4.89
C SER A 173 -2.84 9.12 3.81
N LYS A 174 -2.32 7.96 4.17
CA LYS A 174 -1.59 7.04 3.28
C LYS A 174 -2.48 5.95 2.68
N LEU A 175 -3.72 5.81 3.15
CA LEU A 175 -4.62 4.74 2.71
C LEU A 175 -5.17 5.03 1.31
N VAL A 176 -5.01 4.08 0.40
CA VAL A 176 -5.52 4.17 -0.97
C VAL A 176 -6.19 2.86 -1.38
N PRO A 177 -7.26 2.90 -2.19
CA PRO A 177 -7.83 1.69 -2.77
C PRO A 177 -6.90 1.15 -3.85
N SER A 178 -6.79 -0.18 -3.95
CA SER A 178 -6.21 -0.82 -5.12
C SER A 178 -7.06 -0.55 -6.36
N LYS A 179 -6.45 -0.58 -7.52
CA LYS A 179 -7.12 -0.29 -8.80
C LYS A 179 -7.86 -1.49 -9.39
#